data_233087d658b561da5c57e3ee8f3baf2d
#
_entry.id   233087d658b561da5c57e3ee8f3baf2d
#
_cell.length_a   1.000
_cell.length_b   1.000
_cell.length_c   1.000
_cell.angle_alpha   90.00
_cell.angle_beta   90.00
_cell.angle_gamma   90.00
#
_symmetry.space_group_name_H-M   'P 1'
#
loop_
_entity.id
_entity.type
_entity.pdbx_description
1 polymer ?
#
loop_
_entity_poly.entity_id
_entity_poly.type
_entity_poly.pdbx_seq_one_letter_code
_entity_poly.pdbx_strand_id
1 'polypeptide(L)'
;MESFKVVRPEHLNHYGYLFGGFLLKWVDEISWIAASRDHPGCMFVTVGMDRVEFHRSVRQGAVLRFDAQPTRRGRTSVQYEVNVYADDLETGAEEPIFSTHVSFVCLDAKGRKAALKDD
;
A
#
# COMPACT_ATOMS: atom_id res chain seq x y z
N MET A 1 -1.00 -2.48 -9.70
CA MET A 1 -1.42 -3.78 -9.11
C MET A 1 -2.59 -3.53 -8.17
N GLU A 2 -3.62 -4.31 -8.31
CA GLU A 2 -4.79 -4.22 -7.45
C GLU A 2 -4.82 -5.34 -6.43
N SER A 3 -5.33 -5.03 -5.24
CA SER A 3 -5.58 -6.00 -4.20
C SER A 3 -6.79 -5.58 -3.38
N PHE A 4 -7.43 -6.53 -2.71
CA PHE A 4 -8.67 -6.27 -2.00
C PHE A 4 -8.60 -6.79 -0.57
N LYS A 5 -9.28 -6.09 0.34
CA LYS A 5 -9.42 -6.49 1.74
C LYS A 5 -10.85 -6.23 2.22
N VAL A 6 -11.32 -7.04 3.14
CA VAL A 6 -12.57 -6.81 3.86
C VAL A 6 -12.23 -6.30 5.25
N VAL A 7 -12.89 -5.24 5.68
CA VAL A 7 -12.72 -4.73 7.04
C VAL A 7 -13.50 -5.61 8.01
N ARG A 8 -12.80 -6.28 8.92
CA ARG A 8 -13.35 -7.20 9.90
C ARG A 8 -13.37 -6.56 11.29
N PRO A 9 -14.09 -7.15 12.27
CA PRO A 9 -14.15 -6.59 13.63
C PRO A 9 -12.77 -6.37 14.26
N GLU A 10 -11.82 -7.26 14.04
CA GLU A 10 -10.48 -7.15 14.61
C GLU A 10 -9.65 -6.01 14.02
N HIS A 11 -10.11 -5.39 12.94
CA HIS A 11 -9.43 -4.27 12.30
C HIS A 11 -9.91 -2.91 12.79
N LEU A 12 -10.90 -2.89 13.68
CA LEU A 12 -11.54 -1.65 14.10
C LEU A 12 -10.84 -1.01 15.30
N ASN A 13 -10.91 0.31 15.38
CA ASN A 13 -10.50 1.05 16.57
C ASN A 13 -11.68 1.05 17.58
N HIS A 14 -11.46 1.73 18.71
CA HIS A 14 -12.47 1.79 19.78
C HIS A 14 -13.72 2.61 19.42
N TYR A 15 -13.68 3.36 18.30
CA TYR A 15 -14.83 4.08 17.79
C TYR A 15 -15.65 3.27 16.76
N GLY A 16 -15.18 2.06 16.41
CA GLY A 16 -15.87 1.22 15.44
C GLY A 16 -15.52 1.51 13.98
N TYR A 17 -14.42 2.21 13.73
CA TYR A 17 -13.91 2.47 12.39
C TYR A 17 -12.60 1.74 12.16
N LEU A 18 -12.27 1.49 10.90
CA LEU A 18 -10.99 0.90 10.53
C LEU A 18 -9.84 1.66 11.19
N PHE A 19 -9.02 0.93 11.96
CA PHE A 19 -7.85 1.50 12.60
C PHE A 19 -6.81 1.87 11.53
N GLY A 20 -6.32 3.12 11.59
CA GLY A 20 -5.36 3.62 10.61
C GLY A 20 -4.10 2.77 10.50
N GLY A 21 -3.65 2.18 11.60
CA GLY A 21 -2.49 1.31 11.61
C GLY A 21 -2.67 0.05 10.76
N PHE A 22 -3.86 -0.53 10.73
CA PHE A 22 -4.13 -1.66 9.84
C PHE A 22 -4.10 -1.24 8.38
N LEU A 23 -4.65 -0.07 8.07
CA LEU A 23 -4.63 0.45 6.71
C LEU A 23 -3.19 0.67 6.24
N LEU A 24 -2.36 1.28 7.09
CA LEU A 24 -0.94 1.50 6.77
C LEU A 24 -0.19 0.19 6.57
N LYS A 25 -0.47 -0.82 7.41
CA LYS A 25 0.12 -2.14 7.29
C LYS A 25 -0.21 -2.77 5.94
N TRP A 26 -1.48 -2.74 5.55
CA TRP A 26 -1.91 -3.31 4.27
C TRP A 26 -1.30 -2.57 3.09
N VAL A 27 -1.24 -1.24 3.16
CA VAL A 27 -0.66 -0.40 2.11
C VAL A 27 0.82 -0.74 1.94
N ASP A 28 1.56 -0.84 3.04
CA ASP A 28 2.98 -1.20 3.01
C ASP A 28 3.18 -2.59 2.38
N GLU A 29 2.41 -3.58 2.82
CA GLU A 29 2.52 -4.94 2.32
C GLU A 29 2.19 -5.03 0.83
N ILE A 30 1.09 -4.43 0.40
CA ILE A 30 0.63 -4.51 -0.98
C ILE A 30 1.60 -3.81 -1.92
N SER A 31 2.09 -2.63 -1.56
CA SER A 31 3.07 -1.92 -2.39
C SER A 31 4.42 -2.64 -2.41
N TRP A 32 4.80 -3.29 -1.31
CA TRP A 32 6.00 -4.13 -1.28
C TRP A 32 5.87 -5.32 -2.24
N ILE A 33 4.70 -5.95 -2.27
CA ILE A 33 4.43 -7.04 -3.20
C ILE A 33 4.53 -6.54 -4.65
N ALA A 34 3.94 -5.37 -4.94
CA ALA A 34 4.01 -4.77 -6.26
C ALA A 34 5.46 -4.54 -6.70
N ALA A 35 6.25 -3.92 -5.81
CA ALA A 35 7.67 -3.64 -6.09
C ALA A 35 8.45 -4.94 -6.33
N SER A 36 8.20 -5.95 -5.49
CA SER A 36 8.91 -7.23 -5.59
C SER A 36 8.57 -7.98 -6.86
N ARG A 37 7.34 -7.85 -7.34
CA ARG A 37 6.92 -8.46 -8.59
C ARG A 37 7.46 -7.72 -9.80
N ASP A 38 7.57 -6.40 -9.72
CA ASP A 38 8.10 -5.60 -10.81
C ASP A 38 9.62 -5.71 -10.95
N HIS A 39 10.31 -6.03 -9.85
CA HIS A 39 11.77 -6.12 -9.82
C HIS A 39 12.23 -7.41 -9.14
N PRO A 40 12.02 -8.57 -9.78
CA PRO A 40 12.43 -9.85 -9.19
C PRO A 40 13.93 -9.86 -8.85
N GLY A 41 14.25 -10.43 -7.70
CA GLY A 41 15.61 -10.51 -7.23
C GLY A 41 16.07 -9.35 -6.37
N CYS A 42 15.30 -8.27 -6.29
CA CYS A 42 15.57 -7.18 -5.34
C CYS A 42 15.06 -7.56 -3.96
N MET A 43 15.87 -7.27 -2.93
CA MET A 43 15.42 -7.36 -1.56
C MET A 43 15.01 -5.95 -1.13
N PHE A 44 13.73 -5.66 -1.20
CA PHE A 44 13.22 -4.33 -0.89
C PHE A 44 12.96 -4.14 0.58
N VAL A 45 13.33 -2.95 1.07
CA VAL A 45 12.93 -2.47 2.40
C VAL A 45 12.20 -1.17 2.23
N THR A 46 11.18 -0.96 3.05
CA THR A 46 10.46 0.30 3.10
C THR A 46 11.31 1.33 3.80
N VAL A 47 11.56 2.46 3.15
CA VAL A 47 12.38 3.53 3.73
C VAL A 47 11.57 4.78 4.07
N GLY A 48 10.36 4.88 3.55
CA GLY A 48 9.52 6.02 3.86
C GLY A 48 8.13 5.90 3.29
N MET A 49 7.24 6.66 3.88
CA MET A 49 5.87 6.80 3.44
C MET A 49 5.54 8.28 3.60
N ASP A 50 5.22 8.96 2.50
CA ASP A 50 4.92 10.38 2.55
C ASP A 50 3.58 10.68 1.88
N ARG A 51 3.10 11.90 2.06
CA ARG A 51 1.79 12.33 1.56
C ARG A 51 0.69 11.38 2.03
N VAL A 52 0.75 11.01 3.31
CA VAL A 52 -0.25 10.15 3.92
C VAL A 52 -1.52 10.96 4.13
N GLU A 53 -2.58 10.61 3.42
CA GLU A 53 -3.84 11.34 3.49
C GLU A 53 -4.99 10.39 3.76
N PHE A 54 -5.64 10.56 4.91
CA PHE A 54 -6.86 9.84 5.28
C PHE A 54 -8.03 10.72 4.88
N HIS A 55 -8.76 10.30 3.86
CA HIS A 55 -9.87 11.09 3.32
C HIS A 55 -11.19 10.75 4.00
N ARG A 56 -11.36 9.49 4.43
CA ARG A 56 -12.62 9.03 4.95
C ARG A 56 -12.43 7.80 5.85
N SER A 57 -13.22 7.73 6.93
CA SER A 57 -13.27 6.55 7.79
C SER A 57 -14.22 5.52 7.21
N VAL A 58 -13.94 4.24 7.43
CA VAL A 58 -14.79 3.14 6.98
C VAL A 58 -15.13 2.24 8.14
N ARG A 59 -16.24 1.53 8.00
CA ARG A 59 -16.79 0.65 9.03
C ARG A 59 -16.55 -0.81 8.68
N GLN A 60 -16.88 -1.68 9.65
CA GLN A 60 -16.87 -3.12 9.45
C GLN A 60 -17.69 -3.50 8.21
N GLY A 61 -17.17 -4.44 7.44
CA GLY A 61 -17.84 -4.93 6.23
C GLY A 61 -17.47 -4.19 4.96
N ALA A 62 -16.79 -3.06 5.05
CA ALA A 62 -16.35 -2.35 3.87
C ALA A 62 -15.37 -3.22 3.07
N VAL A 63 -15.51 -3.20 1.75
CA VAL A 63 -14.58 -3.85 0.84
C VAL A 63 -13.66 -2.78 0.28
N LEU A 64 -12.36 -2.95 0.50
CA LEU A 64 -11.36 -1.99 0.08
C LEU A 64 -10.63 -2.50 -1.16
N ARG A 65 -10.45 -1.60 -2.13
CA ARG A 65 -9.61 -1.85 -3.30
C ARG A 65 -8.35 -1.01 -3.17
N PHE A 66 -7.21 -1.67 -3.21
CA PHE A 66 -5.90 -1.03 -3.18
C PHE A 66 -5.34 -1.03 -4.59
N ASP A 67 -4.90 0.13 -5.04
CA ASP A 67 -4.25 0.27 -6.34
C ASP A 67 -2.86 0.85 -6.14
N ALA A 68 -1.84 0.03 -6.40
CA ALA A 68 -0.44 0.43 -6.27
C ALA A 68 0.19 0.56 -7.65
N GLN A 69 0.70 1.76 -7.97
CA GLN A 69 1.31 2.07 -9.26
C GLN A 69 2.69 2.68 -9.07
N PRO A 70 3.71 2.27 -9.85
CA PRO A 70 5.02 2.89 -9.76
C PRO A 70 4.94 4.33 -10.26
N THR A 71 5.59 5.26 -9.54
CA THR A 71 5.57 6.67 -9.87
C THR A 71 6.96 7.25 -10.12
N ARG A 72 7.95 6.71 -9.43
CA ARG A 72 9.32 7.23 -9.54
C ARG A 72 10.31 6.09 -9.38
N ARG A 73 11.40 6.19 -10.11
CA ARG A 73 12.45 5.19 -10.08
C ARG A 73 13.81 5.87 -10.02
N GLY A 74 14.63 5.49 -9.02
CA GLY A 74 16.04 5.82 -8.95
C GLY A 74 16.91 4.63 -9.31
N ARG A 75 18.22 4.75 -9.09
CA ARG A 75 19.14 3.64 -9.36
C ARG A 75 18.94 2.47 -8.39
N THR A 76 18.69 2.78 -7.12
CA THR A 76 18.53 1.77 -6.07
C THR A 76 17.15 1.80 -5.43
N SER A 77 16.28 2.69 -5.87
CA SER A 77 15.01 2.96 -5.20
C SER A 77 13.86 2.99 -6.18
N VAL A 78 12.67 2.75 -5.66
CA VAL A 78 11.42 2.88 -6.40
C VAL A 78 10.35 3.43 -5.46
N GLN A 79 9.45 4.24 -6.01
CA GLN A 79 8.33 4.80 -5.25
C GLN A 79 7.03 4.33 -5.91
N TYR A 80 6.08 3.95 -5.06
CA TYR A 80 4.73 3.58 -5.50
C TYR A 80 3.71 4.53 -4.91
N GLU A 81 2.78 4.95 -5.73
CA GLU A 81 1.58 5.62 -5.25
C GLU A 81 0.53 4.56 -4.97
N VAL A 82 -0.07 4.62 -3.79
CA VAL A 82 -1.14 3.71 -3.41
C VAL A 82 -2.39 4.53 -3.13
N ASN A 83 -3.44 4.22 -3.88
CA ASN A 83 -4.77 4.78 -3.65
C ASN A 83 -5.68 3.68 -3.16
N VAL A 84 -6.48 3.97 -2.15
CA VAL A 84 -7.39 3.01 -1.56
C VAL A 84 -8.81 3.53 -1.69
N TYR A 85 -9.70 2.66 -2.16
CA TYR A 85 -11.10 2.97 -2.39
C TYR A 85 -11.96 2.02 -1.59
N ALA A 86 -13.11 2.50 -1.13
CA ALA A 86 -14.09 1.66 -0.45
C ALA A 86 -15.32 1.52 -1.33
N ASP A 87 -15.77 0.27 -1.49
CA ASP A 87 -17.01 -0.01 -2.21
C ASP A 87 -18.22 0.16 -1.31
N ASP A 88 -19.24 0.83 -1.84
CA ASP A 88 -20.58 0.74 -1.28
C ASP A 88 -21.22 -0.51 -1.88
N LEU A 89 -21.43 -1.52 -1.06
CA LEU A 89 -21.92 -2.82 -1.53
C LEU A 89 -23.37 -2.79 -2.00
N GLU A 90 -24.12 -1.76 -1.62
CA GLU A 90 -25.51 -1.63 -2.08
C GLU A 90 -25.60 -0.99 -3.45
N THR A 91 -24.85 0.07 -3.67
CA THR A 91 -24.92 0.83 -4.92
C THR A 91 -23.83 0.47 -5.92
N GLY A 92 -22.75 -0.16 -5.46
CA GLY A 92 -21.57 -0.42 -6.27
C GLY A 92 -20.69 0.80 -6.49
N ALA A 93 -21.04 1.94 -5.89
CA ALA A 93 -20.23 3.15 -5.99
C ALA A 93 -18.93 2.99 -5.21
N GLU A 94 -17.88 3.61 -5.71
CA GLU A 94 -16.56 3.54 -5.12
C GLU A 94 -16.15 4.93 -4.64
N GLU A 95 -15.56 5.04 -3.44
CA GLU A 95 -15.10 6.31 -2.88
C GLU A 95 -13.64 6.22 -2.49
N PRO A 96 -12.82 7.24 -2.82
CA PRO A 96 -11.45 7.28 -2.34
C PRO A 96 -11.43 7.52 -0.82
N ILE A 97 -10.68 6.69 -0.10
CA ILE A 97 -10.60 6.80 1.37
C ILE A 97 -9.20 7.12 1.87
N PHE A 98 -8.17 6.84 1.06
CA PHE A 98 -6.79 6.99 1.51
C PHE A 98 -5.85 7.05 0.32
N SER A 99 -4.76 7.81 0.46
CA SER A 99 -3.68 7.82 -0.53
C SER A 99 -2.34 8.07 0.15
N THR A 100 -1.28 7.54 -0.44
CA THR A 100 0.08 7.78 0.03
C THR A 100 1.09 7.40 -1.04
N HIS A 101 2.35 7.79 -0.81
CA HIS A 101 3.51 7.34 -1.60
C HIS A 101 4.42 6.53 -0.69
N VAL A 102 4.79 5.33 -1.14
CA VAL A 102 5.66 4.44 -0.38
C VAL A 102 6.97 4.28 -1.15
N SER A 103 8.08 4.48 -0.47
CA SER A 103 9.41 4.41 -1.07
C SER A 103 10.15 3.17 -0.57
N PHE A 104 10.76 2.45 -1.51
CA PHE A 104 11.52 1.23 -1.25
C PHE A 104 12.93 1.38 -1.78
N VAL A 105 13.87 0.72 -1.11
CA VAL A 105 15.27 0.64 -1.55
C VAL A 105 15.62 -0.83 -1.71
N CYS A 106 16.29 -1.15 -2.81
CA CYS A 106 16.82 -2.49 -3.06
C CYS A 106 18.14 -2.67 -2.30
N LEU A 107 18.23 -3.76 -1.54
CA LEU A 107 19.44 -4.10 -0.79
C LEU A 107 20.07 -5.37 -1.36
N ASP A 108 21.40 -5.49 -1.18
CA ASP A 108 22.11 -6.75 -1.47
C ASP A 108 22.08 -7.67 -0.24
N ALA A 109 22.70 -8.84 -0.36
CA ALA A 109 22.72 -9.82 0.71
C ALA A 109 23.45 -9.34 1.97
N LYS A 110 24.24 -8.27 1.86
CA LYS A 110 24.97 -7.67 2.99
C LYS A 110 24.23 -6.46 3.57
N GLY A 111 23.01 -6.17 3.08
CA GLY A 111 22.21 -5.05 3.55
C GLY A 111 22.62 -3.71 3.00
N ARG A 112 23.42 -3.67 1.93
CA ARG A 112 23.83 -2.43 1.30
C ARG A 112 22.95 -2.14 0.09
N LYS A 113 22.81 -0.85 -0.26
CA LYS A 113 22.03 -0.45 -1.44
C LYS A 113 22.57 -1.13 -2.69
N ALA A 114 21.67 -1.66 -3.48
CA ALA A 114 21.98 -2.33 -4.74
C ALA A 114 21.12 -1.76 -5.86
N ALA A 115 21.64 -1.79 -7.08
CA ALA A 115 20.89 -1.32 -8.23
C ALA A 115 19.63 -2.17 -8.43
N LEU A 116 18.54 -1.53 -8.86
CA LEU A 116 17.31 -2.23 -9.19
C LEU A 116 17.58 -3.28 -10.27
N LYS A 117 16.92 -4.42 -10.10
CA LYS A 117 16.99 -5.50 -11.08
C LYS A 117 15.74 -5.44 -11.94
N ASP A 118 15.92 -5.57 -13.23
CA ASP A 118 14.84 -5.61 -14.18
C ASP A 118 14.74 -7.02 -14.77
N ASP A 119 13.56 -7.35 -15.22
CA ASP A 119 13.33 -8.59 -15.94
C ASP A 119 13.92 -8.58 -17.33
#